data_22b56057c46ac37307f04b611a539f0e
#
_entry.id   22b56057c46ac37307f04b611a539f0e
#
_cell.length_a   1.000
_cell.length_b   1.000
_cell.length_c   1.000
_cell.angle_alpha   90.00
_cell.angle_beta   90.00
_cell.angle_gamma   90.00
#
_symmetry.space_group_name_H-M   'P 1'
#
loop_
_entity.id
_entity.type
_entity.pdbx_description
1 polymer ?
#
loop_
_entity_poly.entity_id
_entity_poly.type
_entity_poly.pdbx_seq_one_letter_code
_entity_poly.pdbx_strand_id
1 'polypeptide(L)'
;MNLNILVILIFFTTVIGTFAIAQTNTSAQDQVELGETYKKADYGSWSLRCVRTNLEIDPCELFQILRNSSGSPVVEFTMLDFEPNASVIAGANVITPLETLLTSQLIVKIGDEASQSYPFAFCLKMGCVARIGLTETDLKRYKEGESATVIIVPANAPDSPQKLSLSLSGFTAGYAALIAN
;
A
#
# COMPACT_ATOMS: atom_id res chain seq x y z
N MET A 1 -74.47 41.44 41.49
CA MET A 1 -74.55 39.99 41.44
C MET A 1 -73.49 39.52 40.52
N ASN A 2 -72.28 39.28 41.11
CA ASN A 2 -71.02 39.03 40.37
C ASN A 2 -70.75 37.53 40.36
N LEU A 3 -70.64 37.00 39.17
CA LEU A 3 -70.32 35.58 38.95
C LEU A 3 -68.83 35.50 38.51
N ASN A 4 -67.96 35.09 39.45
CA ASN A 4 -66.53 34.85 39.17
C ASN A 4 -66.37 33.47 38.52
N ILE A 5 -65.94 33.45 37.27
CA ILE A 5 -65.53 32.23 36.58
C ILE A 5 -64.04 32.05 36.81
N LEU A 6 -63.70 30.99 37.59
CA LEU A 6 -62.35 30.54 37.84
C LEU A 6 -61.90 29.66 36.67
N VAL A 7 -60.95 30.19 35.83
CA VAL A 7 -60.34 29.42 34.74
C VAL A 7 -59.13 28.69 35.31
N ILE A 8 -59.17 27.36 35.38
CA ILE A 8 -58.10 26.48 35.78
C ILE A 8 -57.29 26.17 34.50
N LEU A 9 -56.08 26.76 34.37
CA LEU A 9 -55.11 26.43 33.35
C LEU A 9 -54.34 25.16 33.77
N ILE A 10 -54.61 24.04 33.09
CA ILE A 10 -53.86 22.79 33.22
C ILE A 10 -52.64 22.88 32.30
N PHE A 11 -51.46 23.03 32.90
CA PHE A 11 -50.18 22.91 32.19
C PHE A 11 -49.88 21.43 31.92
N PHE A 12 -49.99 21.01 30.66
CA PHE A 12 -49.49 19.73 30.20
C PHE A 12 -47.97 19.87 29.92
N THR A 13 -47.12 19.37 30.80
CA THR A 13 -45.71 19.26 30.57
C THR A 13 -45.41 18.01 29.73
N THR A 14 -45.18 18.17 28.42
CA THR A 14 -44.69 17.11 27.56
C THR A 14 -43.21 16.91 27.80
N VAL A 15 -42.85 15.79 28.44
CA VAL A 15 -41.47 15.31 28.56
C VAL A 15 -41.06 14.72 27.21
N ILE A 16 -40.31 15.46 26.43
CA ILE A 16 -39.69 14.96 25.19
C ILE A 16 -38.44 14.17 25.61
N GLY A 17 -38.56 12.86 25.67
CA GLY A 17 -37.43 11.96 25.85
C GLY A 17 -36.54 11.97 24.61
N THR A 18 -35.34 12.56 24.71
CA THR A 18 -34.32 12.46 23.68
C THR A 18 -33.71 11.06 23.71
N PHE A 19 -34.08 10.23 22.74
CA PHE A 19 -33.35 8.98 22.48
C PHE A 19 -32.01 9.32 21.87
N ALA A 20 -30.90 9.17 22.64
CA ALA A 20 -29.56 9.20 22.12
C ALA A 20 -29.31 7.90 21.32
N ILE A 21 -29.31 7.99 20.01
CA ILE A 21 -28.86 6.90 19.13
C ILE A 21 -27.35 6.82 19.28
N ALA A 22 -26.84 5.80 19.96
CA ALA A 22 -25.43 5.45 19.96
C ALA A 22 -25.05 5.02 18.56
N GLN A 23 -24.33 5.90 17.82
CA GLN A 23 -23.69 5.52 16.56
C GLN A 23 -22.50 4.64 16.90
N THR A 24 -22.64 3.33 16.66
CA THR A 24 -21.50 2.41 16.63
C THR A 24 -20.63 2.79 15.44
N ASN A 25 -19.47 3.38 15.72
CA ASN A 25 -18.43 3.59 14.69
C ASN A 25 -17.87 2.22 14.29
N THR A 26 -18.54 1.56 13.36
CA THR A 26 -17.97 0.39 12.65
C THR A 26 -16.76 0.90 11.88
N SER A 27 -15.58 0.38 12.16
CA SER A 27 -14.36 0.78 11.45
C SER A 27 -14.52 0.45 9.96
N ALA A 28 -13.96 1.27 9.08
CA ALA A 28 -14.03 1.05 7.63
C ALA A 28 -13.52 -0.35 7.19
N GLN A 29 -12.74 -1.02 8.05
CA GLN A 29 -12.23 -2.37 7.84
C GLN A 29 -13.32 -3.45 7.95
N ASP A 30 -14.37 -3.22 8.74
CA ASP A 30 -15.46 -4.20 8.93
C ASP A 30 -16.46 -4.22 7.75
N GLN A 31 -16.33 -3.27 6.80
CA GLN A 31 -17.20 -3.16 5.62
C GLN A 31 -16.57 -3.66 4.32
N VAL A 32 -15.31 -4.16 4.37
CA VAL A 32 -14.61 -4.67 3.19
C VAL A 32 -15.10 -6.07 2.86
N GLU A 33 -15.58 -6.28 1.62
CA GLU A 33 -16.08 -7.57 1.14
C GLU A 33 -14.95 -8.58 0.90
N LEU A 34 -15.29 -9.87 0.91
CA LEU A 34 -14.33 -10.94 0.60
C LEU A 34 -13.74 -10.77 -0.80
N GLY A 35 -12.41 -10.84 -0.89
CA GLY A 35 -11.65 -10.64 -2.12
C GLY A 35 -11.30 -9.19 -2.42
N GLU A 36 -11.83 -8.23 -1.66
CA GLU A 36 -11.46 -6.83 -1.82
C GLU A 36 -10.15 -6.49 -1.12
N THR A 37 -9.40 -5.58 -1.74
CA THR A 37 -8.17 -5.04 -1.18
C THR A 37 -8.48 -3.82 -0.32
N TYR A 38 -7.91 -3.76 0.88
CA TYR A 38 -8.03 -2.63 1.78
C TYR A 38 -6.66 -2.14 2.27
N LYS A 39 -6.55 -0.85 2.52
CA LYS A 39 -5.36 -0.27 3.13
C LYS A 39 -5.39 -0.49 4.63
N LYS A 40 -4.37 -1.16 5.18
CA LYS A 40 -4.24 -1.44 6.61
C LYS A 40 -3.52 -0.31 7.35
N ALA A 41 -2.41 0.20 6.80
CA ALA A 41 -1.60 1.26 7.40
C ALA A 41 -0.68 1.94 6.39
N ASP A 42 -0.18 3.12 6.77
CA ASP A 42 0.89 3.82 6.05
C ASP A 42 2.16 3.89 6.92
N TYR A 43 3.32 3.73 6.29
CA TYR A 43 4.64 3.80 6.89
C TYR A 43 5.54 4.70 6.04
N GLY A 44 5.55 6.01 6.34
CA GLY A 44 6.26 6.98 5.52
C GLY A 44 5.79 6.99 4.07
N SER A 45 6.67 6.59 3.15
CA SER A 45 6.36 6.50 1.71
C SER A 45 5.73 5.16 1.30
N TRP A 46 5.55 4.23 2.21
CA TRP A 46 5.03 2.88 1.97
C TRP A 46 3.64 2.71 2.54
N SER A 47 2.82 1.94 1.85
CA SER A 47 1.49 1.55 2.32
C SER A 47 1.40 0.03 2.46
N LEU A 48 0.85 -0.43 3.58
CA LEU A 48 0.48 -1.83 3.81
C LEU A 48 -0.97 -2.02 3.37
N ARG A 49 -1.20 -2.89 2.41
CA ARG A 49 -2.55 -3.29 1.94
C ARG A 49 -2.72 -4.79 2.10
N CYS A 50 -3.93 -5.21 2.37
CA CYS A 50 -4.29 -6.61 2.58
C CYS A 50 -5.50 -6.95 1.70
N VAL A 51 -5.69 -8.23 1.42
CA VAL A 51 -6.87 -8.73 0.73
C VAL A 51 -7.76 -9.42 1.76
N ARG A 52 -9.03 -9.02 1.86
CA ARG A 52 -9.98 -9.66 2.76
C ARG A 52 -10.23 -11.11 2.36
N THR A 53 -9.98 -12.02 3.28
CA THR A 53 -10.14 -13.46 3.06
C THR A 53 -10.93 -14.10 4.21
N ASN A 54 -11.20 -15.42 4.10
CA ASN A 54 -11.76 -16.23 5.18
C ASN A 54 -10.66 -16.83 6.08
N LEU A 55 -9.39 -16.46 5.88
CA LEU A 55 -8.29 -16.90 6.72
C LEU A 55 -8.30 -16.13 8.05
N GLU A 56 -7.65 -16.71 9.07
CA GLU A 56 -7.48 -16.03 10.35
C GLU A 56 -6.68 -14.72 10.21
N ILE A 57 -5.72 -14.72 9.29
CA ILE A 57 -4.88 -13.57 8.94
C ILE A 57 -5.03 -13.31 7.45
N ASP A 58 -5.42 -12.08 7.10
CA ASP A 58 -5.51 -11.66 5.70
C ASP A 58 -4.11 -11.51 5.10
N PRO A 59 -3.85 -12.02 3.88
CA PRO A 59 -2.57 -11.81 3.22
C PRO A 59 -2.35 -10.34 2.90
N CYS A 60 -1.17 -9.84 3.25
CA CYS A 60 -0.79 -8.44 3.08
C CYS A 60 0.44 -8.28 2.19
N GLU A 61 0.62 -7.07 1.68
CA GLU A 61 1.78 -6.64 0.93
C GLU A 61 2.12 -5.18 1.25
N LEU A 62 3.40 -4.84 1.25
CA LEU A 62 3.88 -3.49 1.47
C LEU A 62 4.32 -2.88 0.14
N PHE A 63 3.66 -1.80 -0.31
CA PHE A 63 3.90 -1.26 -1.65
C PHE A 63 4.16 0.24 -1.67
N GLN A 64 4.79 0.68 -2.76
CA GLN A 64 4.97 2.07 -3.12
C GLN A 64 4.75 2.25 -4.62
N ILE A 65 4.00 3.30 -5.00
CA ILE A 65 3.83 3.71 -6.39
C ILE A 65 4.90 4.73 -6.75
N LEU A 66 5.74 4.39 -7.71
CA LEU A 66 6.78 5.27 -8.23
C LEU A 66 6.21 6.12 -9.36
N ARG A 67 6.55 7.41 -9.31
CA ARG A 67 6.02 8.39 -10.25
C ARG A 67 7.14 9.00 -11.09
N ASN A 68 6.84 9.35 -12.33
CA ASN A 68 7.76 10.09 -13.19
C ASN A 68 7.82 11.59 -12.81
N SER A 69 8.62 12.35 -13.53
CA SER A 69 8.79 13.79 -13.32
C SER A 69 7.50 14.61 -13.48
N SER A 70 6.51 14.12 -14.22
CA SER A 70 5.19 14.76 -14.35
C SER A 70 4.21 14.36 -13.24
N GLY A 71 4.64 13.51 -12.28
CA GLY A 71 3.79 13.02 -11.18
C GLY A 71 2.89 11.84 -11.55
N SER A 72 2.96 11.35 -12.79
CA SER A 72 2.17 10.19 -13.23
C SER A 72 2.70 8.88 -12.62
N PRO A 73 1.80 7.97 -12.16
CA PRO A 73 2.21 6.66 -11.68
C PRO A 73 2.77 5.84 -12.84
N VAL A 74 3.91 5.19 -12.63
CA VAL A 74 4.63 4.42 -13.67
C VAL A 74 4.93 3.00 -13.21
N VAL A 75 5.47 2.84 -12.00
CA VAL A 75 5.91 1.55 -11.47
C VAL A 75 5.27 1.31 -10.11
N GLU A 76 4.84 0.08 -9.85
CA GLU A 76 4.50 -0.38 -8.51
C GLU A 76 5.61 -1.28 -7.99
N PHE A 77 6.18 -0.95 -6.84
CA PHE A 77 7.15 -1.77 -6.13
C PHE A 77 6.48 -2.36 -4.90
N THR A 78 6.42 -3.69 -4.82
CA THR A 78 5.67 -4.41 -3.79
C THR A 78 6.55 -5.44 -3.09
N MET A 79 6.75 -5.28 -1.78
CA MET A 79 7.33 -6.31 -0.91
C MET A 79 6.25 -7.32 -0.53
N LEU A 80 6.60 -8.57 -0.57
CA LEU A 80 5.71 -9.69 -0.27
C LEU A 80 6.07 -10.28 1.09
N ASP A 81 5.07 -10.80 1.79
CA ASP A 81 5.29 -11.80 2.81
C ASP A 81 5.80 -13.07 2.13
N PHE A 82 7.00 -13.49 2.49
CA PHE A 82 7.76 -14.50 1.77
C PHE A 82 8.35 -15.51 2.75
N GLU A 83 8.14 -16.79 2.47
CA GLU A 83 8.79 -17.89 3.19
C GLU A 83 10.30 -17.89 2.89
N PRO A 84 11.17 -17.51 3.85
CA PRO A 84 12.60 -17.43 3.60
C PRO A 84 13.20 -18.81 3.26
N ASN A 85 14.21 -18.79 2.38
CA ASN A 85 15.04 -19.96 2.12
C ASN A 85 16.53 -19.62 2.31
N ALA A 86 17.43 -20.59 2.08
CA ALA A 86 18.85 -20.43 2.36
C ALA A 86 19.54 -19.23 1.66
N SER A 87 18.99 -18.74 0.56
CA SER A 87 19.61 -17.69 -0.27
C SER A 87 18.78 -16.41 -0.37
N VAL A 88 17.45 -16.52 -0.21
CA VAL A 88 16.51 -15.41 -0.35
C VAL A 88 15.69 -15.31 0.93
N ILE A 89 15.78 -14.18 1.60
CA ILE A 89 15.07 -13.95 2.87
C ILE A 89 13.92 -12.96 2.76
N ALA A 90 13.79 -12.26 1.62
CA ALA A 90 12.67 -11.39 1.31
C ALA A 90 12.41 -11.39 -0.20
N GLY A 91 11.18 -11.16 -0.59
CA GLY A 91 10.77 -11.11 -1.98
C GLY A 91 10.07 -9.81 -2.33
N ALA A 92 10.23 -9.36 -3.59
CA ALA A 92 9.46 -8.26 -4.13
C ALA A 92 9.00 -8.53 -5.57
N ASN A 93 7.85 -7.97 -5.92
CA ASN A 93 7.40 -7.84 -7.29
C ASN A 93 7.49 -6.36 -7.70
N VAL A 94 7.98 -6.13 -8.92
CA VAL A 94 7.99 -4.79 -9.51
C VAL A 94 7.20 -4.84 -10.81
N ILE A 95 6.11 -4.08 -10.85
CA ILE A 95 5.20 -4.02 -11.99
C ILE A 95 5.52 -2.76 -12.79
N THR A 96 5.84 -2.93 -14.06
CA THR A 96 6.18 -1.87 -15.01
C THR A 96 5.16 -1.82 -16.16
N PRO A 97 5.07 -0.72 -16.93
CA PRO A 97 4.19 -0.64 -18.08
C PRO A 97 4.41 -1.75 -19.11
N LEU A 98 3.37 -2.15 -19.85
CA LEU A 98 3.44 -3.15 -20.92
C LEU A 98 4.44 -2.80 -22.05
N GLU A 99 4.70 -1.51 -22.26
CA GLU A 99 5.65 -1.01 -23.26
C GLU A 99 7.10 -0.98 -22.75
N THR A 100 7.43 -1.74 -21.69
CA THR A 100 8.80 -1.86 -21.17
C THR A 100 9.63 -2.79 -22.06
N LEU A 101 10.87 -2.40 -22.39
CA LEU A 101 11.83 -3.20 -23.12
C LEU A 101 12.39 -4.31 -22.21
N LEU A 102 11.86 -5.53 -22.31
CA LEU A 102 12.13 -6.62 -21.38
C LEU A 102 13.59 -7.08 -21.38
N THR A 103 14.25 -6.99 -22.55
CA THR A 103 15.66 -7.38 -22.71
C THR A 103 16.65 -6.48 -21.94
N SER A 104 16.23 -5.25 -21.61
CA SER A 104 17.02 -4.32 -20.79
C SER A 104 16.97 -4.63 -19.30
N GLN A 105 16.11 -5.57 -18.89
CA GLN A 105 15.88 -5.94 -17.50
C GLN A 105 15.41 -4.74 -16.64
N LEU A 106 14.96 -5.02 -15.44
CA LEU A 106 14.73 -4.02 -14.41
C LEU A 106 16.05 -3.75 -13.69
N ILE A 107 16.42 -2.49 -13.48
CA ILE A 107 17.63 -2.14 -12.74
C ILE A 107 17.21 -1.43 -11.45
N VAL A 108 17.81 -1.83 -10.33
CA VAL A 108 17.65 -1.17 -9.03
C VAL A 108 19.02 -0.77 -8.49
N LYS A 109 19.13 0.49 -8.05
CA LYS A 109 20.34 1.04 -7.44
C LYS A 109 19.98 1.70 -6.12
N ILE A 110 20.58 1.28 -5.01
CA ILE A 110 20.39 1.87 -3.68
C ILE A 110 21.55 2.83 -3.40
N GLY A 111 21.23 4.10 -3.18
CA GLY A 111 22.25 5.13 -2.97
C GLY A 111 23.30 5.14 -4.08
N ASP A 112 24.58 5.13 -3.69
CA ASP A 112 25.73 5.11 -4.62
C ASP A 112 26.29 3.71 -4.88
N GLU A 113 25.63 2.67 -4.42
CA GLU A 113 26.09 1.29 -4.58
C GLU A 113 25.97 0.80 -6.04
N ALA A 114 26.54 -0.39 -6.30
CA ALA A 114 26.43 -1.04 -7.59
C ALA A 114 24.98 -1.37 -7.92
N SER A 115 24.59 -1.13 -9.17
CA SER A 115 23.26 -1.47 -9.67
C SER A 115 23.08 -2.98 -9.76
N GLN A 116 21.88 -3.45 -9.41
CA GLN A 116 21.45 -4.84 -9.58
C GLN A 116 20.42 -4.92 -10.70
N SER A 117 20.50 -5.97 -11.51
CA SER A 117 19.59 -6.20 -12.65
C SER A 117 18.73 -7.44 -12.41
N TYR A 118 17.44 -7.32 -12.73
CA TYR A 118 16.45 -8.37 -12.54
C TYR A 118 15.69 -8.63 -13.83
N PRO A 119 15.64 -9.88 -14.32
CA PRO A 119 14.89 -10.20 -15.52
C PRO A 119 13.39 -10.07 -15.26
N PHE A 120 12.64 -9.69 -16.30
CA PHE A 120 11.18 -9.78 -16.26
C PHE A 120 10.75 -11.25 -16.34
N ALA A 121 9.82 -11.64 -15.48
CA ALA A 121 9.33 -13.01 -15.40
C ALA A 121 8.18 -13.27 -16.39
N PHE A 122 7.23 -12.32 -16.48
CA PHE A 122 6.06 -12.39 -17.37
C PHE A 122 5.40 -11.02 -17.48
N CYS A 123 4.45 -10.89 -18.43
CA CYS A 123 3.56 -9.73 -18.52
C CYS A 123 2.10 -10.17 -18.40
N LEU A 124 1.29 -9.36 -17.72
CA LEU A 124 -0.16 -9.47 -17.58
C LEU A 124 -0.82 -8.20 -18.11
N LYS A 125 -2.15 -8.14 -18.13
CA LYS A 125 -2.89 -6.93 -18.56
C LYS A 125 -2.51 -5.67 -17.77
N MET A 126 -2.08 -5.81 -16.52
CA MET A 126 -1.69 -4.71 -15.63
C MET A 126 -0.25 -4.22 -15.84
N GLY A 127 0.60 -4.99 -16.53
CA GLY A 127 2.01 -4.64 -16.75
C GLY A 127 2.92 -5.85 -16.81
N CYS A 128 4.22 -5.59 -16.91
CA CYS A 128 5.27 -6.60 -16.88
C CYS A 128 5.90 -6.69 -15.49
N VAL A 129 6.09 -7.90 -15.00
CA VAL A 129 6.50 -8.20 -13.63
C VAL A 129 7.95 -8.66 -13.61
N ALA A 130 8.81 -7.96 -12.88
CA ALA A 130 10.11 -8.43 -12.45
C ALA A 130 10.01 -8.94 -11.02
N ARG A 131 10.57 -10.13 -10.75
CA ARG A 131 10.65 -10.72 -9.41
C ARG A 131 12.02 -10.50 -8.84
N ILE A 132 12.06 -9.96 -7.63
CA ILE A 132 13.29 -9.66 -6.89
C ILE A 132 13.37 -10.59 -5.70
N GLY A 133 14.46 -11.36 -5.61
CA GLY A 133 14.84 -12.07 -4.38
C GLY A 133 15.91 -11.25 -3.67
N LEU A 134 15.73 -10.97 -2.39
CA LEU A 134 16.67 -10.21 -1.57
C LEU A 134 17.41 -11.14 -0.61
N THR A 135 18.73 -11.03 -0.63
CA THR A 135 19.60 -11.61 0.40
C THR A 135 19.53 -10.79 1.70
N GLU A 136 20.10 -11.28 2.78
CA GLU A 136 20.22 -10.54 4.04
C GLU A 136 20.94 -9.19 3.83
N THR A 137 22.01 -9.21 3.05
CA THR A 137 22.77 -8.00 2.70
C THR A 137 21.91 -7.00 1.93
N ASP A 138 21.14 -7.46 0.95
CA ASP A 138 20.26 -6.59 0.17
C ASP A 138 19.15 -5.99 1.07
N LEU A 139 18.48 -6.81 1.88
CA LEU A 139 17.45 -6.33 2.79
C LEU A 139 17.98 -5.29 3.78
N LYS A 140 19.22 -5.50 4.28
CA LYS A 140 19.91 -4.51 5.13
C LYS A 140 20.07 -3.17 4.43
N ARG A 141 20.50 -3.17 3.15
CA ARG A 141 20.64 -1.94 2.33
C ARG A 141 19.32 -1.20 2.17
N TYR A 142 18.20 -1.92 1.95
CA TYR A 142 16.87 -1.32 1.90
C TYR A 142 16.47 -0.69 3.25
N LYS A 143 16.86 -1.29 4.37
CA LYS A 143 16.55 -0.79 5.73
C LYS A 143 17.38 0.43 6.14
N GLU A 144 18.62 0.52 5.66
CA GLU A 144 19.59 1.56 6.03
C GLU A 144 19.65 2.71 5.02
N GLY A 145 19.21 2.47 3.78
CA GLY A 145 19.21 3.47 2.73
C GLY A 145 18.13 4.54 2.89
N GLU A 146 18.33 5.68 2.26
CA GLU A 146 17.35 6.76 2.20
C GLU A 146 16.44 6.62 0.96
N SER A 147 17.03 6.19 -0.15
CA SER A 147 16.33 6.00 -1.43
C SER A 147 17.03 5.00 -2.33
N ALA A 148 16.27 4.44 -3.26
CA ALA A 148 16.77 3.67 -4.38
C ALA A 148 16.30 4.30 -5.70
N THR A 149 17.03 4.04 -6.77
CA THR A 149 16.62 4.38 -8.14
C THR A 149 16.20 3.10 -8.86
N VAL A 150 14.97 3.08 -9.34
CA VAL A 150 14.44 2.04 -10.22
C VAL A 150 14.53 2.54 -11.66
N ILE A 151 15.18 1.77 -12.53
CA ILE A 151 15.40 2.15 -13.94
C ILE A 151 14.69 1.15 -14.83
N ILE A 152 13.85 1.66 -15.72
CA ILE A 152 13.18 0.91 -16.78
C ILE A 152 13.46 1.55 -18.13
N VAL A 153 13.43 0.77 -19.20
CA VAL A 153 13.64 1.24 -20.55
C VAL A 153 12.34 1.09 -21.34
N PRO A 154 11.76 2.17 -21.87
CA PRO A 154 10.59 2.06 -22.75
C PRO A 154 10.97 1.43 -24.10
N ALA A 155 10.15 0.50 -24.60
CA ALA A 155 10.43 -0.18 -25.88
C ALA A 155 10.40 0.77 -27.09
N ASN A 156 9.62 1.84 -27.02
CA ASN A 156 9.52 2.88 -28.04
C ASN A 156 10.60 3.98 -27.93
N ALA A 157 11.42 3.96 -26.86
CA ALA A 157 12.49 4.91 -26.61
C ALA A 157 13.68 4.24 -25.92
N PRO A 158 14.37 3.27 -26.57
CA PRO A 158 15.39 2.44 -25.94
C PRO A 158 16.62 3.22 -25.46
N ASP A 159 16.90 4.38 -26.04
CA ASP A 159 18.01 5.26 -25.66
C ASP A 159 17.64 6.26 -24.55
N SER A 160 16.42 6.18 -24.03
CA SER A 160 15.89 7.10 -23.02
C SER A 160 15.36 6.36 -21.78
N PRO A 161 16.25 5.76 -20.98
CA PRO A 161 15.84 5.04 -19.77
C PRO A 161 15.15 5.99 -18.79
N GLN A 162 14.04 5.52 -18.19
CA GLN A 162 13.34 6.25 -17.13
C GLN A 162 13.93 5.87 -15.78
N LYS A 163 14.33 6.87 -15.01
CA LYS A 163 14.80 6.75 -13.64
C LYS A 163 13.71 7.20 -12.68
N LEU A 164 13.27 6.31 -11.82
CA LEU A 164 12.20 6.53 -10.87
C LEU A 164 12.76 6.42 -9.44
N SER A 165 12.36 7.34 -8.58
CA SER A 165 12.79 7.33 -7.18
C SER A 165 11.90 6.38 -6.38
N LEU A 166 12.52 5.45 -5.66
CA LEU A 166 11.92 4.61 -4.63
C LEU A 166 12.39 5.16 -3.28
N SER A 167 11.50 5.77 -2.53
CA SER A 167 11.82 6.26 -1.18
C SER A 167 11.91 5.08 -0.20
N LEU A 168 12.95 5.05 0.63
CA LEU A 168 13.09 4.05 1.69
C LEU A 168 12.63 4.57 3.05
N SER A 169 12.10 5.81 3.10
CA SER A 169 11.47 6.35 4.30
C SER A 169 10.29 5.51 4.74
N GLY A 170 10.36 4.95 5.95
CA GLY A 170 9.33 4.08 6.53
C GLY A 170 9.44 2.61 6.12
N PHE A 171 10.37 2.24 5.21
CA PHE A 171 10.54 0.85 4.77
C PHE A 171 10.73 -0.13 5.93
N THR A 172 11.66 0.17 6.85
CA THR A 172 11.99 -0.71 7.98
C THR A 172 10.76 -1.01 8.85
N ALA A 173 9.97 0.01 9.20
CA ALA A 173 8.76 -0.15 10.01
C ALA A 173 7.65 -0.88 9.23
N GLY A 174 7.46 -0.54 7.95
CA GLY A 174 6.46 -1.18 7.09
C GLY A 174 6.79 -2.66 6.83
N TYR A 175 8.06 -2.98 6.57
CA TYR A 175 8.48 -4.37 6.38
C TYR A 175 8.34 -5.19 7.66
N ALA A 176 8.68 -4.62 8.83
CA ALA A 176 8.44 -5.30 10.12
C ALA A 176 6.94 -5.59 10.34
N ALA A 177 6.06 -4.66 9.98
CA ALA A 177 4.62 -4.85 10.06
C ALA A 177 4.09 -5.88 9.05
N LEU A 178 4.70 -5.99 7.86
CA LEU A 178 4.36 -6.98 6.86
C LEU A 178 4.61 -8.41 7.36
N ILE A 179 5.81 -8.66 7.91
CA ILE A 179 6.21 -10.00 8.37
C ILE A 179 5.66 -10.40 9.74
N ALA A 180 5.06 -9.46 10.46
CA ALA A 180 4.38 -9.70 11.76
C ALA A 180 2.86 -9.91 11.61
N ASN A 181 2.36 -9.89 10.38
CA ASN A 181 0.93 -9.93 10.08
C ASN A 181 0.34 -11.33 10.19
#